data_ba49e58647763144a8f6dc470ce245f6
#
_entry.id   ba49e58647763144a8f6dc470ce245f6
#
_cell.length_a   1.000
_cell.length_b   1.000
_cell.length_c   1.000
_cell.angle_alpha   90.00
_cell.angle_beta   90.00
_cell.angle_gamma   90.00
#
_symmetry.space_group_name_H-M   'P 1'
#
loop_
_entity.id
_entity.type
_entity.pdbx_description
1 polymer ?
#
loop_
_entity_poly.entity_id
_entity_poly.type
_entity_poly.pdbx_seq_one_letter_code
_entity_poly.pdbx_strand_id
1 'polypeptide(L)'
;MTPGPTLIKKCPSCEGLFKQNTIGSGNTMRARFWSDGKMEAPMMPSMPAAVSCPHCNSLLWVFELKELDKEEVWAIHDEVSTKHAVSEFLKLPDYDDLQVDQYWSALTLGGLDAQKERYLRFNLLHLFNDDRRHGEEHSYSSRELDNMTAFVGLLSEDDDQSVLMKAELLRYQGKFKEALDALDRDFAYDYGKPAELIYTLAQQEDRFVKQIPKDDGELADSWTCRRGVKESTALPFDPSGPPLFHIESKDLWIKVHGMPISCRSSKSKSV
;
A
#
# COMPACT_ATOMS: atom_id res chain seq x y z
N MET A 1 16.49 -9.93 2.48
CA MET A 1 15.25 -10.60 2.03
C MET A 1 15.53 -12.07 1.82
N THR A 2 14.70 -12.94 2.34
CA THR A 2 14.75 -14.40 2.10
C THR A 2 13.55 -14.74 1.22
N PRO A 3 13.76 -15.39 0.05
CA PRO A 3 12.66 -15.87 -0.76
C PRO A 3 11.81 -16.88 0.03
N GLY A 4 10.49 -16.84 -0.17
CA GLY A 4 9.57 -17.86 0.28
C GLY A 4 9.40 -18.97 -0.80
N PRO A 5 8.49 -19.92 -0.58
CA PRO A 5 8.17 -20.92 -1.58
C PRO A 5 7.55 -20.29 -2.82
N THR A 6 7.88 -20.80 -3.99
CA THR A 6 7.16 -20.46 -5.22
C THR A 6 5.87 -21.29 -5.28
N LEU A 7 4.74 -20.61 -5.41
CA LEU A 7 3.42 -21.23 -5.54
C LEU A 7 3.04 -21.34 -7.01
N ILE A 8 2.35 -22.43 -7.37
CA ILE A 8 1.78 -22.60 -8.71
C ILE A 8 0.29 -22.29 -8.63
N LYS A 9 -0.13 -21.39 -9.49
CA LYS A 9 -1.53 -20.95 -9.60
C LYS A 9 -2.07 -21.28 -10.97
N LYS A 10 -3.39 -21.50 -11.05
CA LYS A 10 -4.11 -21.77 -12.30
C LYS A 10 -5.07 -20.62 -12.60
N CYS A 11 -5.01 -20.08 -13.80
CA CYS A 11 -5.94 -19.06 -14.24
C CYS A 11 -7.35 -19.66 -14.42
N PRO A 12 -8.40 -19.09 -13.80
CA PRO A 12 -9.77 -19.60 -13.95
C PRO A 12 -10.36 -19.35 -15.36
N SER A 13 -9.80 -18.41 -16.13
CA SER A 13 -10.32 -18.02 -17.44
C SER A 13 -9.75 -18.87 -18.58
N CYS A 14 -8.45 -19.20 -18.54
CA CYS A 14 -7.78 -19.92 -19.64
C CYS A 14 -7.09 -21.21 -19.18
N GLU A 15 -7.19 -21.55 -17.92
CA GLU A 15 -6.55 -22.71 -17.28
C GLU A 15 -5.01 -22.72 -17.33
N GLY A 16 -4.38 -21.68 -17.87
CA GLY A 16 -2.93 -21.52 -17.93
C GLY A 16 -2.31 -21.48 -16.53
N LEU A 17 -1.17 -22.18 -16.38
CA LEU A 17 -0.42 -22.22 -15.14
C LEU A 17 0.63 -21.10 -15.11
N PHE A 18 0.83 -20.52 -13.94
CA PHE A 18 1.85 -19.50 -13.69
C PHE A 18 2.42 -19.59 -12.29
N LYS A 19 3.57 -18.98 -12.08
CA LYS A 19 4.25 -18.93 -10.78
C LYS A 19 3.87 -17.67 -10.03
N GLN A 20 3.75 -17.82 -8.70
CA GLN A 20 3.76 -16.73 -7.75
C GLN A 20 4.95 -16.90 -6.82
N ASN A 21 5.95 -16.04 -6.94
CA ASN A 21 7.05 -15.98 -6.00
C ASN A 21 6.57 -15.34 -4.70
N THR A 22 7.00 -15.87 -3.57
CA THR A 22 6.65 -15.35 -2.24
C THR A 22 7.89 -14.89 -1.47
N ILE A 23 7.65 -14.16 -0.39
CA ILE A 23 8.70 -13.65 0.50
C ILE A 23 8.58 -14.38 1.83
N GLY A 24 9.63 -15.08 2.23
CA GLY A 24 9.72 -15.74 3.54
C GLY A 24 10.06 -14.75 4.66
N SER A 25 10.95 -13.80 4.40
CA SER A 25 11.26 -12.70 5.31
C SER A 25 11.88 -11.51 4.57
N GLY A 26 11.58 -10.32 5.08
CA GLY A 26 12.10 -9.06 4.56
C GLY A 26 12.29 -8.05 5.70
N ASN A 27 12.81 -6.88 5.37
CA ASN A 27 12.89 -5.75 6.27
C ASN A 27 12.75 -4.43 5.50
N THR A 28 12.45 -3.37 6.22
CA THR A 28 12.27 -2.02 5.68
C THR A 28 13.56 -1.18 5.68
N MET A 29 14.72 -1.82 5.86
CA MET A 29 15.99 -1.11 5.82
C MET A 29 16.16 -0.40 4.48
N ARG A 30 16.48 0.89 4.52
CA ARG A 30 16.57 1.80 3.36
C ARG A 30 15.24 2.00 2.62
N ALA A 31 14.10 1.68 3.25
CA ALA A 31 12.82 2.03 2.67
C ALA A 31 12.67 3.55 2.51
N ARG A 32 11.97 3.95 1.46
CA ARG A 32 11.46 5.30 1.25
C ARG A 32 9.95 5.27 1.38
N PHE A 33 9.41 6.24 2.08
CA PHE A 33 7.98 6.42 2.26
C PHE A 33 7.55 7.71 1.57
N TRP A 34 6.39 7.68 0.95
CA TRP A 34 5.87 8.79 0.19
C TRP A 34 4.55 9.29 0.77
N SER A 35 4.24 10.55 0.54
CA SER A 35 3.03 11.19 1.08
C SER A 35 1.73 10.52 0.63
N ASP A 36 1.71 9.83 -0.51
CA ASP A 36 0.59 9.03 -1.00
C ASP A 36 0.53 7.61 -0.42
N GLY A 37 1.33 7.31 0.62
CA GLY A 37 1.35 6.01 1.28
C GLY A 37 2.17 4.93 0.57
N LYS A 38 2.81 5.22 -0.59
CA LYS A 38 3.70 4.24 -1.23
C LYS A 38 4.96 4.04 -0.39
N MET A 39 5.31 2.77 -0.19
CA MET A 39 6.60 2.36 0.34
C MET A 39 7.45 1.74 -0.76
N GLU A 40 8.69 2.20 -0.89
CA GLU A 40 9.70 1.58 -1.72
C GLU A 40 10.76 0.96 -0.82
N ALA A 41 10.72 -0.35 -0.63
CA ALA A 41 11.61 -1.09 0.26
C ALA A 41 12.38 -2.16 -0.53
N PRO A 42 13.68 -1.95 -0.86
CA PRO A 42 14.46 -2.90 -1.65
C PRO A 42 14.56 -4.31 -1.04
N MET A 43 14.44 -4.40 0.29
CA MET A 43 14.52 -5.67 1.02
C MET A 43 13.15 -6.22 1.42
N MET A 44 12.05 -5.61 0.95
CA MET A 44 10.68 -6.02 1.22
C MET A 44 9.77 -5.53 0.09
N PRO A 45 9.90 -6.10 -1.13
CA PRO A 45 9.04 -5.72 -2.25
C PRO A 45 7.57 -6.04 -1.92
N SER A 46 6.66 -5.21 -2.45
CA SER A 46 5.22 -5.44 -2.27
C SER A 46 4.78 -6.67 -3.07
N MET A 47 3.84 -7.43 -2.48
CA MET A 47 3.18 -8.55 -3.15
C MET A 47 1.82 -8.05 -3.64
N PRO A 48 1.59 -7.98 -4.96
CA PRO A 48 0.32 -7.49 -5.49
C PRO A 48 -0.83 -8.44 -5.17
N ALA A 49 -1.99 -7.88 -4.78
CA ALA A 49 -3.21 -8.66 -4.58
C ALA A 49 -3.96 -8.92 -5.91
N ALA A 50 -3.78 -8.05 -6.89
CA ALA A 50 -4.34 -8.19 -8.22
C ALA A 50 -3.23 -8.17 -9.28
N VAL A 51 -3.29 -9.11 -10.22
CA VAL A 51 -2.27 -9.33 -11.25
C VAL A 51 -2.95 -9.63 -12.60
N SER A 52 -2.17 -9.60 -13.67
CA SER A 52 -2.60 -10.04 -14.99
C SER A 52 -2.15 -11.49 -15.26
N CYS A 53 -3.04 -12.27 -15.86
CA CYS A 53 -2.68 -13.61 -16.32
C CYS A 53 -1.67 -13.51 -17.48
N PRO A 54 -0.50 -14.17 -17.42
CA PRO A 54 0.51 -14.09 -18.48
C PRO A 54 0.09 -14.77 -19.79
N HIS A 55 -1.04 -15.51 -19.80
CA HIS A 55 -1.53 -16.23 -20.97
C HIS A 55 -2.70 -15.53 -21.67
N CYS A 56 -3.62 -14.93 -20.91
CA CYS A 56 -4.85 -14.36 -21.47
C CYS A 56 -5.14 -12.92 -21.02
N ASN A 57 -4.26 -12.31 -20.26
CA ASN A 57 -4.36 -10.95 -19.72
C ASN A 57 -5.60 -10.70 -18.83
N SER A 58 -6.30 -11.75 -18.37
CA SER A 58 -7.39 -11.58 -17.41
C SER A 58 -6.88 -11.05 -16.09
N LEU A 59 -7.62 -10.14 -15.47
CA LEU A 59 -7.36 -9.70 -14.10
C LEU A 59 -7.63 -10.85 -13.14
N LEU A 60 -6.69 -11.10 -12.25
CA LEU A 60 -6.73 -12.18 -11.27
C LEU A 60 -6.51 -11.61 -9.86
N TRP A 61 -7.38 -12.00 -8.92
CA TRP A 61 -7.18 -11.75 -7.50
C TRP A 61 -6.39 -12.91 -6.90
N VAL A 62 -5.11 -12.69 -6.64
CA VAL A 62 -4.13 -13.76 -6.30
C VAL A 62 -4.57 -14.58 -5.10
N PHE A 63 -5.19 -13.95 -4.09
CA PHE A 63 -5.66 -14.61 -2.87
C PHE A 63 -6.94 -15.43 -3.06
N GLU A 64 -7.67 -15.24 -4.15
CA GLU A 64 -8.86 -16.01 -4.51
C GLU A 64 -8.52 -17.23 -5.35
N LEU A 65 -7.29 -17.28 -5.89
CA LEU A 65 -6.86 -18.39 -6.71
C LEU A 65 -6.47 -19.58 -5.84
N LYS A 66 -7.00 -20.76 -6.22
CA LYS A 66 -6.56 -22.00 -5.61
C LYS A 66 -5.06 -22.19 -5.87
N GLU A 67 -4.32 -22.49 -4.82
CA GLU A 67 -2.98 -23.02 -4.93
C GLU A 67 -3.06 -24.49 -5.33
N LEU A 68 -2.30 -24.88 -6.34
CA LEU A 68 -2.19 -26.28 -6.70
C LEU A 68 -1.21 -26.97 -5.77
N ASP A 69 -1.63 -28.08 -5.15
CA ASP A 69 -0.75 -28.90 -4.37
C ASP A 69 0.24 -29.67 -5.25
N LYS A 70 1.24 -30.32 -4.64
CA LYS A 70 2.27 -31.03 -5.39
C LYS A 70 1.70 -32.18 -6.20
N GLU A 71 0.68 -32.84 -5.71
CA GLU A 71 0.04 -33.99 -6.37
C GLU A 71 -0.78 -33.51 -7.57
N GLU A 72 -1.53 -32.41 -7.45
CA GLU A 72 -2.25 -31.79 -8.55
C GLU A 72 -1.30 -31.30 -9.64
N VAL A 73 -0.19 -30.69 -9.26
CA VAL A 73 0.87 -30.26 -10.17
C VAL A 73 1.50 -31.45 -10.89
N TRP A 74 1.71 -32.58 -10.19
CA TRP A 74 2.27 -33.79 -10.77
C TRP A 74 1.28 -34.51 -11.68
N ALA A 75 0.00 -34.53 -11.34
CA ALA A 75 -1.04 -35.15 -12.17
C ALA A 75 -1.22 -34.47 -13.54
N ILE A 76 -0.93 -33.18 -13.65
CA ILE A 76 -0.96 -32.42 -14.92
C ILE A 76 0.18 -32.87 -15.86
N HIS A 77 1.25 -33.48 -15.31
CA HIS A 77 2.45 -33.90 -16.04
C HIS A 77 2.68 -35.42 -16.02
N ASP A 78 1.62 -36.20 -16.05
CA ASP A 78 1.55 -37.66 -15.79
C ASP A 78 2.46 -38.56 -16.66
N GLU A 79 3.32 -38.02 -17.50
CA GLU A 79 4.24 -38.83 -18.35
C GLU A 79 5.73 -38.50 -18.13
N VAL A 80 6.10 -37.64 -17.18
CA VAL A 80 7.48 -37.15 -17.10
C VAL A 80 8.15 -37.50 -15.77
N SER A 81 9.30 -38.13 -15.84
CA SER A 81 10.22 -38.43 -14.73
C SER A 81 10.37 -37.24 -13.78
N THR A 82 10.36 -37.46 -12.46
CA THR A 82 10.41 -36.47 -11.35
C THR A 82 11.45 -35.34 -11.54
N LYS A 83 12.58 -35.59 -12.17
CA LYS A 83 13.61 -34.59 -12.47
C LYS A 83 13.19 -33.62 -13.59
N HIS A 84 12.41 -34.09 -14.55
CA HIS A 84 11.89 -33.26 -15.65
C HIS A 84 10.74 -32.37 -15.19
N ALA A 85 9.85 -32.85 -14.31
CA ALA A 85 8.76 -32.06 -13.77
C ALA A 85 9.26 -30.81 -13.07
N VAL A 86 10.27 -30.92 -12.19
CA VAL A 86 10.87 -29.75 -11.52
C VAL A 86 11.43 -28.74 -12.53
N SER A 87 12.07 -29.20 -13.60
CA SER A 87 12.63 -28.31 -14.63
C SER A 87 11.54 -27.61 -15.45
N GLU A 88 10.39 -28.22 -15.64
CA GLU A 88 9.23 -27.65 -16.33
C GLU A 88 8.53 -26.59 -15.50
N PHE A 89 8.37 -26.81 -14.18
CA PHE A 89 7.83 -25.79 -13.28
C PHE A 89 8.67 -24.53 -13.23
N LEU A 90 9.99 -24.67 -13.32
CA LEU A 90 10.89 -23.52 -13.39
C LEU A 90 10.68 -22.68 -14.66
N LYS A 91 10.15 -23.29 -15.74
CA LYS A 91 9.87 -22.62 -17.02
C LYS A 91 8.51 -21.93 -17.07
N LEU A 92 7.60 -22.21 -16.11
CA LEU A 92 6.31 -21.51 -16.07
C LEU A 92 6.53 -20.00 -16.00
N PRO A 93 5.72 -19.19 -16.68
CA PRO A 93 5.80 -17.74 -16.57
C PRO A 93 5.45 -17.27 -15.16
N ASP A 94 6.00 -16.14 -14.77
CA ASP A 94 5.50 -15.36 -13.65
C ASP A 94 4.19 -14.65 -14.08
N TYR A 95 3.40 -14.17 -13.14
CA TYR A 95 2.29 -13.26 -13.45
C TYR A 95 2.83 -11.92 -13.97
N ASP A 96 2.00 -11.16 -14.66
CA ASP A 96 2.32 -9.81 -15.08
C ASP A 96 1.70 -8.78 -14.12
N ASP A 97 2.44 -7.71 -13.84
CA ASP A 97 1.90 -6.58 -13.11
C ASP A 97 0.86 -5.84 -13.94
N LEU A 98 -0.23 -5.43 -13.28
CA LEU A 98 -1.27 -4.65 -13.93
C LEU A 98 -0.74 -3.29 -14.39
N GLN A 99 -1.07 -2.93 -15.64
CA GLN A 99 -0.78 -1.63 -16.21
C GLN A 99 -1.96 -0.66 -16.02
N VAL A 100 -1.72 0.63 -16.17
CA VAL A 100 -2.73 1.70 -15.98
C VAL A 100 -4.06 1.39 -16.68
N ASP A 101 -4.02 0.93 -17.93
CA ASP A 101 -5.24 0.64 -18.69
C ASP A 101 -5.98 -0.60 -18.19
N GLN A 102 -5.27 -1.58 -17.64
CA GLN A 102 -5.89 -2.76 -17.03
C GLN A 102 -6.57 -2.41 -15.71
N TYR A 103 -5.95 -1.60 -14.85
CA TYR A 103 -6.59 -1.06 -13.65
C TYR A 103 -7.86 -0.29 -13.99
N TRP A 104 -7.77 0.60 -14.98
CA TRP A 104 -8.91 1.42 -15.41
C TRP A 104 -10.05 0.59 -15.97
N SER A 105 -9.74 -0.37 -16.83
CA SER A 105 -10.72 -1.30 -17.39
C SER A 105 -11.44 -2.09 -16.28
N ALA A 106 -10.70 -2.59 -15.30
CA ALA A 106 -11.29 -3.29 -14.16
C ALA A 106 -12.26 -2.41 -13.35
N LEU A 107 -11.90 -1.15 -13.13
CA LEU A 107 -12.74 -0.18 -12.43
C LEU A 107 -14.01 0.19 -13.21
N THR A 108 -13.94 0.20 -14.56
CA THR A 108 -15.09 0.57 -15.41
C THR A 108 -16.05 -0.60 -15.66
N LEU A 109 -15.59 -1.85 -15.62
CA LEU A 109 -16.45 -3.04 -15.79
C LEU A 109 -17.47 -3.18 -14.65
N GLY A 110 -17.21 -2.62 -13.48
CA GLY A 110 -18.10 -2.70 -12.32
C GLY A 110 -18.10 -4.09 -11.65
N GLY A 111 -18.98 -4.25 -10.67
CA GLY A 111 -19.13 -5.52 -9.95
C GLY A 111 -18.06 -5.76 -8.89
N LEU A 112 -17.20 -4.77 -8.60
CA LEU A 112 -16.22 -4.81 -7.52
C LEU A 112 -16.90 -4.49 -6.19
N ASP A 113 -16.49 -5.19 -5.13
CA ASP A 113 -16.77 -4.72 -3.78
C ASP A 113 -15.92 -3.48 -3.45
N ALA A 114 -16.31 -2.75 -2.42
CA ALA A 114 -15.64 -1.50 -2.04
C ALA A 114 -14.14 -1.70 -1.68
N GLN A 115 -13.77 -2.88 -1.16
CA GLN A 115 -12.38 -3.19 -0.81
C GLN A 115 -11.52 -3.39 -2.05
N LYS A 116 -12.02 -4.15 -3.02
CA LYS A 116 -11.35 -4.37 -4.30
C LYS A 116 -11.23 -3.07 -5.10
N GLU A 117 -12.30 -2.26 -5.14
CA GLU A 117 -12.26 -0.97 -5.78
C GLU A 117 -11.24 -0.04 -5.13
N ARG A 118 -11.25 0.06 -3.79
CA ARG A 118 -10.26 0.83 -3.01
C ARG A 118 -8.82 0.40 -3.34
N TYR A 119 -8.56 -0.91 -3.39
CA TYR A 119 -7.25 -1.47 -3.74
C TYR A 119 -6.81 -1.04 -5.14
N LEU A 120 -7.68 -1.19 -6.15
CA LEU A 120 -7.34 -0.82 -7.53
C LEU A 120 -7.09 0.68 -7.68
N ARG A 121 -7.91 1.54 -7.05
CA ARG A 121 -7.74 3.00 -7.10
C ARG A 121 -6.46 3.45 -6.42
N PHE A 122 -6.11 2.83 -5.31
CA PHE A 122 -4.88 3.11 -4.57
C PHE A 122 -3.64 2.76 -5.41
N ASN A 123 -3.59 1.57 -6.01
CA ASN A 123 -2.46 1.17 -6.83
C ASN A 123 -2.37 1.98 -8.13
N LEU A 124 -3.52 2.32 -8.73
CA LEU A 124 -3.58 3.21 -9.89
C LEU A 124 -3.04 4.61 -9.57
N LEU A 125 -3.35 5.16 -8.39
CA LEU A 125 -2.77 6.42 -7.90
C LEU A 125 -1.24 6.33 -7.81
N HIS A 126 -0.71 5.21 -7.31
CA HIS A 126 0.73 4.99 -7.22
C HIS A 126 1.39 4.96 -8.60
N LEU A 127 0.78 4.31 -9.59
CA LEU A 127 1.30 4.30 -10.96
C LEU A 127 1.29 5.70 -11.57
N PHE A 128 0.22 6.46 -11.38
CA PHE A 128 0.14 7.86 -11.85
C PHE A 128 1.20 8.77 -11.21
N ASN A 129 1.59 8.49 -9.98
CA ASN A 129 2.58 9.28 -9.28
C ASN A 129 4.03 8.82 -9.51
N ASP A 130 4.29 7.73 -10.22
CA ASP A 130 5.64 7.18 -10.35
C ASP A 130 6.60 8.18 -11.01
N ASP A 131 6.22 8.81 -12.11
CA ASP A 131 7.04 9.82 -12.79
C ASP A 131 7.28 11.05 -11.88
N ARG A 132 6.25 11.48 -11.14
CA ARG A 132 6.34 12.60 -10.19
C ARG A 132 7.29 12.33 -9.03
N ARG A 133 7.41 11.05 -8.59
CA ARG A 133 8.43 10.64 -7.58
C ARG A 133 9.85 10.77 -8.10
N HIS A 134 10.01 10.69 -9.42
CA HIS A 134 11.31 10.83 -10.08
C HIS A 134 11.61 12.27 -10.53
N GLY A 135 10.75 13.23 -10.15
CA GLY A 135 10.97 14.67 -10.37
C GLY A 135 10.30 15.23 -11.61
N GLU A 136 9.45 14.46 -12.30
CA GLU A 136 8.67 14.95 -13.43
C GLU A 136 7.36 15.60 -12.94
N GLU A 137 7.42 16.85 -12.54
CA GLU A 137 6.27 17.62 -12.05
C GLU A 137 5.38 18.08 -13.22
N HIS A 138 4.43 17.25 -13.62
CA HIS A 138 3.40 17.59 -14.59
C HIS A 138 1.99 17.60 -13.96
N SER A 139 1.10 18.42 -14.53
CA SER A 139 -0.28 18.56 -14.04
C SER A 139 -1.04 17.24 -14.11
N TYR A 140 -1.98 17.04 -13.19
CA TYR A 140 -2.86 15.87 -13.18
C TYR A 140 -3.85 15.94 -14.35
N SER A 141 -3.96 14.85 -15.10
CA SER A 141 -4.95 14.67 -16.17
C SER A 141 -6.37 14.50 -15.59
N SER A 142 -7.40 14.65 -16.42
CA SER A 142 -8.78 14.38 -16.01
C SER A 142 -8.97 12.97 -15.47
N ARG A 143 -8.34 11.97 -16.10
CA ARG A 143 -8.39 10.55 -15.68
C ARG A 143 -7.80 10.33 -14.27
N GLU A 144 -6.71 11.02 -13.95
CA GLU A 144 -6.12 10.98 -12.62
C GLU A 144 -7.03 11.66 -11.58
N LEU A 145 -7.60 12.81 -11.92
CA LEU A 145 -8.53 13.54 -11.04
C LEU A 145 -9.82 12.75 -10.80
N ASP A 146 -10.34 12.05 -11.82
CA ASP A 146 -11.51 11.17 -11.70
C ASP A 146 -11.21 10.00 -10.76
N ASN A 147 -10.03 9.38 -10.88
CA ASN A 147 -9.61 8.33 -9.94
C ASN A 147 -9.54 8.84 -8.50
N MET A 148 -8.93 10.00 -8.28
CA MET A 148 -8.81 10.61 -6.95
C MET A 148 -10.17 10.94 -6.36
N THR A 149 -11.08 11.51 -7.17
CA THR A 149 -12.44 11.87 -6.71
C THR A 149 -13.24 10.65 -6.28
N ALA A 150 -13.22 9.60 -7.08
CA ALA A 150 -13.88 8.34 -6.73
C ALA A 150 -13.22 7.66 -5.52
N PHE A 151 -11.89 7.75 -5.40
CA PHE A 151 -11.19 7.17 -4.26
C PHE A 151 -11.53 7.90 -2.95
N VAL A 152 -11.62 9.22 -2.93
CA VAL A 152 -12.08 9.99 -1.77
C VAL A 152 -13.43 9.48 -1.25
N GLY A 153 -14.37 9.13 -2.16
CA GLY A 153 -15.69 8.59 -1.81
C GLY A 153 -15.66 7.22 -1.13
N LEU A 154 -14.55 6.48 -1.21
CA LEU A 154 -14.38 5.16 -0.59
C LEU A 154 -13.65 5.21 0.76
N LEU A 155 -13.19 6.37 1.19
CA LEU A 155 -12.41 6.53 2.42
C LEU A 155 -13.31 6.88 3.60
N SER A 156 -13.11 6.16 4.71
CA SER A 156 -13.80 6.43 5.98
C SER A 156 -13.23 7.68 6.65
N GLU A 157 -14.07 8.34 7.45
CA GLU A 157 -13.63 9.44 8.35
C GLU A 157 -13.29 8.94 9.74
N ASP A 158 -13.50 7.65 10.02
CA ASP A 158 -13.34 7.06 11.35
C ASP A 158 -11.91 6.58 11.62
N ASP A 159 -11.11 6.37 10.57
CA ASP A 159 -9.72 5.92 10.73
C ASP A 159 -8.70 6.94 10.20
N ASP A 160 -7.62 7.12 10.94
CA ASP A 160 -6.58 8.11 10.67
C ASP A 160 -5.90 7.93 9.32
N GLN A 161 -5.72 6.68 8.88
CA GLN A 161 -5.10 6.38 7.58
C GLN A 161 -5.98 6.84 6.41
N SER A 162 -7.28 6.59 6.49
CA SER A 162 -8.23 7.04 5.48
C SER A 162 -8.31 8.57 5.45
N VAL A 163 -8.30 9.22 6.61
CA VAL A 163 -8.31 10.70 6.69
C VAL A 163 -7.05 11.30 6.09
N LEU A 164 -5.86 10.74 6.39
CA LEU A 164 -4.62 11.19 5.77
C LEU A 164 -4.63 11.02 4.25
N MET A 165 -5.07 9.87 3.77
CA MET A 165 -5.19 9.62 2.34
C MET A 165 -6.20 10.57 1.70
N LYS A 166 -7.34 10.86 2.36
CA LYS A 166 -8.34 11.83 1.90
C LYS A 166 -7.72 13.22 1.77
N ALA A 167 -7.01 13.68 2.78
CA ALA A 167 -6.33 14.98 2.76
C ALA A 167 -5.31 15.07 1.62
N GLU A 168 -4.52 14.02 1.42
CA GLU A 168 -3.55 13.95 0.33
C GLU A 168 -4.21 14.01 -1.05
N LEU A 169 -5.29 13.25 -1.27
CA LEU A 169 -6.05 13.28 -2.52
C LEU A 169 -6.71 14.64 -2.77
N LEU A 170 -7.20 15.31 -1.75
CA LEU A 170 -7.75 16.67 -1.85
C LEU A 170 -6.65 17.67 -2.22
N ARG A 171 -5.47 17.54 -1.61
CA ARG A 171 -4.30 18.36 -1.95
C ARG A 171 -3.89 18.20 -3.40
N TYR A 172 -3.81 16.97 -3.94
CA TYR A 172 -3.53 16.71 -5.36
C TYR A 172 -4.57 17.35 -6.29
N GLN A 173 -5.84 17.40 -5.88
CA GLN A 173 -6.90 18.06 -6.61
C GLN A 173 -6.84 19.60 -6.52
N GLY A 174 -5.94 20.17 -5.72
CA GLY A 174 -5.85 21.62 -5.47
C GLY A 174 -6.91 22.12 -4.49
N LYS A 175 -7.58 21.26 -3.76
CA LYS A 175 -8.58 21.58 -2.72
C LYS A 175 -7.88 21.75 -1.36
N PHE A 176 -6.94 22.69 -1.30
CA PHE A 176 -6.04 22.85 -0.15
C PHE A 176 -6.77 23.15 1.14
N LYS A 177 -7.81 23.99 1.10
CA LYS A 177 -8.60 24.29 2.29
C LYS A 177 -9.27 23.04 2.84
N GLU A 178 -9.91 22.24 1.99
CA GLU A 178 -10.56 20.99 2.39
C GLU A 178 -9.54 19.97 2.94
N ALA A 179 -8.33 19.92 2.37
CA ALA A 179 -7.24 19.10 2.88
C ALA A 179 -6.80 19.54 4.29
N LEU A 180 -6.64 20.84 4.51
CA LEU A 180 -6.30 21.39 5.83
C LEU A 180 -7.40 21.15 6.86
N ASP A 181 -8.66 21.33 6.48
CA ASP A 181 -9.83 21.07 7.35
C ASP A 181 -9.89 19.58 7.74
N ALA A 182 -9.58 18.66 6.83
CA ALA A 182 -9.53 17.21 7.11
C ALA A 182 -8.40 16.84 8.11
N LEU A 183 -7.31 17.60 8.11
CA LEU A 183 -6.18 17.39 9.01
C LEU A 183 -6.33 18.11 10.37
N ASP A 184 -7.39 18.89 10.57
CA ASP A 184 -7.63 19.60 11.83
C ASP A 184 -8.24 18.70 12.89
N ARG A 185 -7.51 17.61 13.23
CA ARG A 185 -7.87 16.63 14.24
C ARG A 185 -6.63 16.07 14.94
N ASP A 186 -6.82 15.41 16.06
CA ASP A 186 -5.77 14.63 16.70
C ASP A 186 -5.56 13.31 15.95
N PHE A 187 -4.34 13.00 15.61
CA PHE A 187 -3.93 11.72 15.00
C PHE A 187 -3.21 10.86 16.03
N ALA A 188 -3.31 9.55 15.86
CA ALA A 188 -2.44 8.61 16.58
C ALA A 188 -0.97 8.91 16.25
N TYR A 189 -0.08 8.61 17.22
CA TYR A 189 1.36 8.98 17.14
C TYR A 189 2.02 8.62 15.82
N ASP A 190 1.74 7.43 15.29
CA ASP A 190 2.37 6.92 14.07
C ASP A 190 2.02 7.70 12.79
N TYR A 191 0.97 8.52 12.84
CA TYR A 191 0.50 9.33 11.71
C TYR A 191 0.95 10.79 11.78
N GLY A 192 1.63 11.20 12.86
CA GLY A 192 2.01 12.60 13.07
C GLY A 192 2.87 13.19 11.96
N LYS A 193 3.93 12.50 11.55
CA LYS A 193 4.83 12.99 10.48
C LYS A 193 4.18 13.06 9.10
N PRO A 194 3.48 12.02 8.62
CA PRO A 194 2.71 12.15 7.39
C PRO A 194 1.71 13.30 7.43
N ALA A 195 0.99 13.48 8.54
CA ALA A 195 0.02 14.55 8.70
C ALA A 195 0.69 15.94 8.65
N GLU A 196 1.83 16.12 9.34
CA GLU A 196 2.61 17.37 9.31
C GLU A 196 3.12 17.69 7.90
N LEU A 197 3.65 16.69 7.19
CA LEU A 197 4.10 16.87 5.81
C LEU A 197 2.94 17.31 4.92
N ILE A 198 1.83 16.58 4.91
CA ILE A 198 0.66 16.86 4.05
C ILE A 198 0.09 18.23 4.39
N TYR A 199 0.01 18.58 5.68
CA TYR A 199 -0.44 19.89 6.15
C TYR A 199 0.44 21.02 5.61
N THR A 200 1.77 20.88 5.75
CA THR A 200 2.75 21.86 5.26
C THR A 200 2.65 22.04 3.73
N LEU A 201 2.57 20.93 2.99
CA LEU A 201 2.44 20.98 1.53
C LEU A 201 1.11 21.62 1.11
N ALA A 202 0.01 21.37 1.85
CA ALA A 202 -1.28 22.00 1.58
C ALA A 202 -1.24 23.51 1.83
N GLN A 203 -0.53 23.97 2.87
CA GLN A 203 -0.32 25.42 3.12
C GLN A 203 0.53 26.08 2.03
N GLN A 204 1.45 25.33 1.42
CA GLN A 204 2.31 25.81 0.32
C GLN A 204 1.64 25.70 -1.05
N GLU A 205 0.42 25.20 -1.10
CA GLU A 205 -0.31 24.90 -2.35
C GLU A 205 0.47 23.93 -3.28
N ASP A 206 1.37 23.11 -2.72
CA ASP A 206 2.08 22.07 -3.45
C ASP A 206 1.16 20.87 -3.69
N ARG A 207 0.97 20.49 -4.95
CA ARG A 207 0.09 19.40 -5.39
C ARG A 207 0.81 18.09 -5.64
N PHE A 208 2.13 18.03 -5.54
CA PHE A 208 2.89 16.87 -5.96
C PHE A 208 3.23 15.93 -4.81
N VAL A 209 3.39 14.64 -5.12
CA VAL A 209 3.83 13.63 -4.17
C VAL A 209 5.24 13.96 -3.68
N LYS A 210 5.47 13.85 -2.37
CA LYS A 210 6.79 14.11 -1.76
C LYS A 210 7.21 12.95 -0.87
N GLN A 211 8.51 12.74 -0.78
CA GLN A 211 9.07 11.76 0.13
C GLN A 211 8.92 12.24 1.58
N ILE A 212 8.48 11.34 2.46
CA ILE A 212 8.44 11.61 3.90
C ILE A 212 9.88 11.64 4.42
N PRO A 213 10.30 12.72 5.11
CA PRO A 213 11.65 12.82 5.65
C PRO A 213 11.95 11.67 6.63
N LYS A 214 13.18 11.15 6.57
CA LYS A 214 13.65 10.20 7.57
C LYS A 214 13.83 10.91 8.91
N ASP A 215 13.79 10.11 9.99
CA ASP A 215 14.08 10.63 11.33
C ASP A 215 15.55 11.01 11.46
N ASP A 216 15.84 12.28 11.32
CA ASP A 216 17.13 12.85 11.72
C ASP A 216 17.08 13.39 13.17
N GLY A 217 16.03 13.04 13.92
CA GLY A 217 15.88 13.36 15.34
C GLY A 217 15.35 14.77 15.66
N GLU A 218 15.22 15.67 14.69
CA GLU A 218 14.89 17.08 14.98
C GLU A 218 13.42 17.50 14.70
N LEU A 219 12.67 16.78 13.86
CA LEU A 219 11.33 17.23 13.43
C LEU A 219 10.15 16.71 14.28
N ALA A 220 10.35 15.67 15.09
CA ALA A 220 9.26 15.02 15.82
C ALA A 220 8.65 15.86 16.97
N ASP A 221 9.38 16.86 17.48
CA ASP A 221 8.98 17.57 18.72
C ASP A 221 8.01 18.74 18.52
N SER A 222 7.86 19.27 17.30
CA SER A 222 7.14 20.52 17.14
C SER A 222 5.63 20.36 16.98
N TRP A 223 5.17 19.31 16.32
CA TRP A 223 3.75 19.16 15.98
C TRP A 223 2.95 18.38 17.02
N THR A 224 3.51 17.28 17.52
CA THR A 224 2.88 16.46 18.58
C THR A 224 2.77 17.19 19.92
N CYS A 225 3.72 18.07 20.25
CA CYS A 225 3.65 18.90 21.47
C CYS A 225 2.63 20.03 21.38
N ARG A 226 2.25 20.51 20.20
CA ARG A 226 1.30 21.65 20.08
C ARG A 226 -0.16 21.26 20.32
N ARG A 227 -0.54 19.99 20.13
CA ARG A 227 -1.94 19.53 20.18
C ARG A 227 -2.28 18.51 21.27
N GLY A 228 -1.35 18.15 22.15
CA GLY A 228 -1.62 17.29 23.32
C GLY A 228 -2.10 15.90 22.94
N VAL A 229 -1.21 15.08 22.40
CA VAL A 229 -1.51 13.67 22.03
C VAL A 229 -2.03 12.91 23.24
N LYS A 230 -3.26 12.41 23.18
CA LYS A 230 -3.81 11.50 24.19
C LYS A 230 -3.21 10.11 23.93
N GLU A 231 -2.63 9.52 24.97
CA GLU A 231 -2.21 8.10 24.93
C GLU A 231 -3.41 7.23 24.55
N SER A 232 -3.34 6.60 23.39
CA SER A 232 -4.34 5.64 22.96
C SER A 232 -4.12 4.33 23.71
N THR A 233 -5.10 3.93 24.52
CA THR A 233 -5.17 2.57 25.04
C THR A 233 -5.47 1.63 23.90
N ALA A 234 -4.45 0.89 23.46
CA ALA A 234 -4.59 -0.12 22.45
C ALA A 234 -5.67 -1.14 22.86
N LEU A 235 -6.71 -1.30 22.04
CA LEU A 235 -7.68 -2.39 22.20
C LEU A 235 -6.97 -3.72 21.92
N PRO A 236 -7.26 -4.80 22.68
CA PRO A 236 -6.65 -6.09 22.45
C PRO A 236 -7.06 -6.65 21.08
N PHE A 237 -6.08 -7.16 20.38
CA PHE A 237 -6.23 -7.87 19.11
C PHE A 237 -7.10 -9.12 19.30
N ASP A 238 -8.20 -9.25 18.57
CA ASP A 238 -9.03 -10.46 18.50
C ASP A 238 -8.54 -11.36 17.35
N PRO A 239 -7.93 -12.51 17.64
CA PRO A 239 -7.40 -13.41 16.61
C PRO A 239 -8.45 -14.30 15.95
N SER A 240 -9.73 -14.21 16.31
CA SER A 240 -10.81 -15.12 15.87
C SER A 240 -11.66 -14.58 14.71
N GLY A 241 -11.40 -13.38 14.20
CA GLY A 241 -12.06 -12.85 13.01
C GLY A 241 -11.59 -13.57 11.74
N PRO A 242 -12.46 -13.73 10.70
CA PRO A 242 -12.02 -14.25 9.42
C PRO A 242 -10.86 -13.39 8.89
N PRO A 243 -9.90 -13.94 8.09
CA PRO A 243 -8.81 -13.16 7.55
C PRO A 243 -9.40 -12.11 6.61
N LEU A 244 -9.80 -11.00 7.16
CA LEU A 244 -10.01 -9.78 6.43
C LEU A 244 -8.68 -9.54 5.72
N PHE A 245 -8.72 -9.32 4.43
CA PHE A 245 -7.58 -8.85 3.65
C PHE A 245 -6.96 -7.67 4.39
N HIS A 246 -6.15 -7.96 5.37
CA HIS A 246 -5.21 -7.01 5.92
C HIS A 246 -4.20 -6.81 4.79
N ILE A 247 -4.58 -5.94 3.85
CA ILE A 247 -3.56 -5.22 3.12
C ILE A 247 -2.72 -4.64 4.23
N GLU A 248 -1.51 -5.14 4.34
CA GLU A 248 -0.55 -4.87 5.42
C GLU A 248 -0.14 -3.39 5.52
N SER A 249 -1.01 -2.48 5.10
CA SER A 249 -0.80 -1.05 5.21
C SER A 249 -0.80 -0.59 6.67
N LYS A 250 -1.56 -1.24 7.58
CA LYS A 250 -1.47 -0.93 9.02
C LYS A 250 -0.12 -1.34 9.59
N ASP A 251 0.39 -2.51 9.20
CA ASP A 251 1.70 -2.97 9.64
C ASP A 251 2.86 -2.18 9.03
N LEU A 252 2.67 -1.58 7.86
CA LEU A 252 3.71 -0.82 7.18
C LEU A 252 4.09 0.47 7.93
N TRP A 253 3.10 1.18 8.49
CA TRP A 253 3.32 2.39 9.27
C TRP A 253 3.74 2.07 10.71
N ILE A 254 3.27 0.96 11.30
CA ILE A 254 3.46 0.61 12.70
C ILE A 254 4.81 -0.08 12.97
N LYS A 255 5.33 -0.90 12.06
CA LYS A 255 6.58 -1.65 12.29
C LYS A 255 7.87 -0.82 12.19
N VAL A 256 7.83 0.38 11.68
CA VAL A 256 9.03 1.20 11.51
C VAL A 256 9.48 1.93 12.79
N HIS A 257 8.62 2.09 13.79
CA HIS A 257 8.86 2.98 14.94
C HIS A 257 8.74 2.31 16.32
N GLY A 258 9.14 1.05 16.42
CA GLY A 258 9.15 0.31 17.69
C GLY A 258 10.23 0.75 18.67
N MET A 259 10.19 2.00 19.19
CA MET A 259 10.80 2.39 20.43
C MET A 259 9.94 3.46 21.15
N PRO A 260 9.54 3.25 22.40
CA PRO A 260 8.81 4.27 23.14
C PRO A 260 9.76 5.40 23.54
N ILE A 261 9.59 6.57 22.94
CA ILE A 261 10.23 7.78 23.42
C ILE A 261 9.34 8.36 24.51
N SER A 262 9.73 8.18 25.77
CA SER A 262 9.07 8.83 26.91
C SER A 262 9.41 10.33 26.88
N CYS A 263 8.44 11.19 26.70
CA CYS A 263 8.56 12.62 26.96
C CYS A 263 8.81 12.82 28.47
N ARG A 264 10.05 12.98 28.90
CA ARG A 264 10.35 13.49 30.24
C ARG A 264 10.22 15.00 30.22
N SER A 265 9.17 15.50 30.84
CA SER A 265 9.03 16.91 31.21
C SER A 265 10.19 17.32 32.13
N SER A 266 11.14 18.08 31.61
CA SER A 266 12.13 18.77 32.44
C SER A 266 11.46 19.99 33.10
N LYS A 267 10.90 19.78 34.28
CA LYS A 267 10.58 20.92 35.17
C LYS A 267 11.91 21.53 35.59
N SER A 268 12.25 22.70 35.04
CA SER A 268 13.28 23.55 35.58
C SER A 268 12.87 24.02 37.00
N LYS A 269 13.60 23.57 38.00
CA LYS A 269 13.55 24.18 39.33
C LYS A 269 14.32 25.51 39.25
N SER A 270 13.60 26.61 39.33
CA SER A 270 14.19 27.89 39.71
C SER A 270 14.49 27.87 41.20
N VAL A 271 15.74 28.14 41.55
CA VAL A 271 16.21 28.59 42.85
C VAL A 271 16.45 30.09 42.74
#